data_5a04f3c7597cfce3170c8f2751a473c5
#
_entry.id   5a04f3c7597cfce3170c8f2751a473c5
#
_cell.length_a   1.000
_cell.length_b   1.000
_cell.length_c   1.000
_cell.angle_alpha   90.00
_cell.angle_beta   90.00
_cell.angle_gamma   90.00
#
_symmetry.space_group_name_H-M   'P 1'
#
loop_
_entity.id
_entity.type
_entity.pdbx_description
1 polymer ?
#
loop_
_entity_poly.entity_id
_entity_poly.type
_entity_poly.pdbx_seq_one_letter_code
_entity_poly.pdbx_strand_id
1 'polypeptide(L)'
;VEQQAAQVTEETMEAVPAVEETAQPAEAAENVVSEETIEALEEKRDIVNEDAERHRKLRDELNNQTKEWKAKRDALNAQVRELVDEAGKCREERDSLNQKVRETKELRDEWNQKVTALKEQLAPYRNEKSDEKNEVPVKQLKKQLQDLEYTQMTKPLGKDKENEIIKQISILAKQIEEREKIYEQNDEVKNLVQQLRDAKAQAEVYHHQVSEFAEKAQAAHDKMIGFYEQADRLRKEADAAQAKFVECKQAADEEHKKHIEQIKSVHEMDRDASSFRNKKNSVRKKKSDSEGK
;
A
#
# COMPACT_ATOMS: atom_id res chain seq x y z
N VAL A 1 39.49 -9.49 -5.40
CA VAL A 1 40.50 -8.93 -6.28
C VAL A 1 40.94 -7.64 -5.64
N GLU A 2 41.90 -7.79 -4.80
CA GLU A 2 43.27 -7.25 -4.82
C GLU A 2 43.34 -5.76 -4.43
N GLN A 3 43.81 -5.46 -3.25
CA GLN A 3 45.24 -5.35 -2.83
C GLN A 3 45.99 -4.23 -3.56
N GLN A 4 46.38 -3.25 -2.76
CA GLN A 4 47.73 -2.63 -2.70
C GLN A 4 47.63 -1.47 -1.71
N ALA A 5 48.16 -1.56 -0.51
CA ALA A 5 49.57 -1.58 -0.05
C ALA A 5 50.29 -0.24 -0.29
N ALA A 6 50.44 0.47 0.83
CA ALA A 6 51.67 0.86 1.50
C ALA A 6 52.69 1.73 0.75
N GLN A 7 53.10 2.79 1.42
CA GLN A 7 54.47 3.26 1.67
C GLN A 7 54.43 4.71 2.18
N VAL A 8 54.69 4.98 3.45
CA VAL A 8 55.97 5.22 4.10
C VAL A 8 56.83 6.31 3.43
N THR A 9 56.96 7.43 4.10
CA THR A 9 58.26 8.14 4.18
C THR A 9 58.40 8.81 5.53
N GLU A 10 59.33 8.29 6.33
CA GLU A 10 60.11 8.94 7.39
C GLU A 10 61.00 10.02 6.77
N GLU A 11 61.39 10.90 7.61
CA GLU A 11 62.52 11.86 7.68
C GLU A 11 62.00 13.26 8.03
N THR A 12 62.41 13.94 9.01
CA THR A 12 63.77 14.08 9.61
C THR A 12 63.67 14.67 11.01
N MET A 13 64.40 14.04 11.90
CA MET A 13 64.79 14.66 13.17
C MET A 13 65.79 15.77 12.89
N GLU A 14 65.58 16.95 13.44
CA GLU A 14 66.65 17.93 13.60
C GLU A 14 66.72 18.46 15.03
N ALA A 15 67.96 18.49 15.51
CA ALA A 15 68.37 18.53 16.86
C ALA A 15 68.20 19.90 17.51
N VAL A 16 68.02 19.84 18.82
CA VAL A 16 68.01 20.91 19.80
C VAL A 16 69.44 21.45 19.97
N PRO A 17 69.64 22.73 20.25
CA PRO A 17 70.71 23.14 21.11
C PRO A 17 70.18 23.59 22.47
N ALA A 18 70.75 22.99 23.49
CA ALA A 18 70.66 23.41 24.88
C ALA A 18 71.18 24.86 25.04
N VAL A 19 70.43 25.67 25.75
CA VAL A 19 70.94 26.90 26.33
C VAL A 19 70.69 26.92 27.84
N GLU A 20 71.70 27.18 28.48
CA GLU A 20 72.03 27.16 29.92
C GLU A 20 71.00 27.89 30.81
N GLU A 21 70.85 27.27 31.94
CA GLU A 21 70.31 27.70 33.20
C GLU A 21 71.04 28.98 33.72
N THR A 22 70.26 30.07 33.85
CA THR A 22 70.60 31.17 34.76
C THR A 22 69.48 31.35 35.76
N ALA A 23 69.69 30.81 36.94
CA ALA A 23 68.90 31.08 38.11
C ALA A 23 69.01 32.55 38.50
N GLN A 24 67.93 33.26 38.61
CA GLN A 24 67.69 34.41 39.48
C GLN A 24 66.20 34.63 39.72
N PRO A 25 65.70 35.36 40.73
CA PRO A 25 65.06 34.76 41.91
C PRO A 25 63.57 34.86 41.83
N ALA A 26 62.91 33.77 42.19
CA ALA A 26 61.44 33.57 42.27
C ALA A 26 60.88 34.20 43.56
N GLU A 27 60.82 35.53 43.66
CA GLU A 27 60.19 36.16 44.84
C GLU A 27 59.27 37.40 44.53
N ALA A 28 59.02 37.74 43.30
CA ALA A 28 58.17 38.92 42.99
C ALA A 28 56.98 38.65 42.07
N ALA A 29 56.71 37.40 41.68
CA ALA A 29 55.63 37.09 40.71
C ALA A 29 54.39 36.44 41.34
N GLU A 30 54.29 36.26 42.64
CA GLU A 30 53.18 35.54 43.30
C GLU A 30 51.95 36.39 43.71
N ASN A 31 51.88 37.66 43.40
CA ASN A 31 50.84 38.53 43.98
C ASN A 31 50.10 39.47 43.09
N VAL A 32 49.89 39.17 41.78
CA VAL A 32 48.96 39.87 40.98
C VAL A 32 48.07 38.80 40.26
N VAL A 33 47.22 38.15 41.03
CA VAL A 33 45.96 37.69 40.48
C VAL A 33 45.16 38.97 40.26
N SER A 34 45.38 39.58 39.13
CA SER A 34 44.80 40.89 38.78
C SER A 34 43.28 40.74 38.73
N GLU A 35 42.54 41.77 39.10
CA GLU A 35 41.09 41.84 38.92
C GLU A 35 40.73 41.50 37.46
N GLU A 36 41.55 41.89 36.50
CA GLU A 36 41.51 41.55 35.09
C GLU A 36 41.44 40.04 34.79
N THR A 37 42.05 39.14 35.58
CA THR A 37 41.97 37.69 35.35
C THR A 37 40.65 37.11 35.82
N ILE A 38 40.04 37.68 36.86
CA ILE A 38 38.73 37.25 37.36
C ILE A 38 37.64 37.75 36.42
N GLU A 39 37.68 39.01 35.97
CA GLU A 39 36.77 39.57 35.01
C GLU A 39 36.84 38.84 33.68
N ALA A 40 38.04 38.51 33.17
CA ALA A 40 38.22 37.70 31.97
C ALA A 40 37.65 36.29 32.08
N LEU A 41 37.69 35.66 33.28
CA LEU A 41 37.03 34.36 33.53
C LEU A 41 35.51 34.49 33.59
N GLU A 42 34.99 35.58 34.15
CA GLU A 42 33.57 35.85 34.24
C GLU A 42 33.01 36.11 32.84
N GLU A 43 33.69 36.90 31.98
CA GLU A 43 33.32 37.13 30.59
C GLU A 43 33.29 35.81 29.78
N LYS A 44 34.33 34.97 29.92
CA LYS A 44 34.35 33.66 29.25
C LYS A 44 33.21 32.75 29.72
N ARG A 45 32.95 32.75 31.03
CA ARG A 45 31.84 31.99 31.62
C ARG A 45 30.52 32.45 31.06
N ASP A 46 30.30 33.77 30.91
CA ASP A 46 29.05 34.32 30.38
C ASP A 46 28.85 33.95 28.91
N ILE A 47 29.90 33.98 28.08
CA ILE A 47 29.89 33.51 26.70
C ILE A 47 29.51 32.02 26.63
N VAL A 48 30.19 31.18 27.44
CA VAL A 48 29.92 29.72 27.45
C VAL A 48 28.50 29.43 27.96
N ASN A 49 28.00 30.22 28.92
CA ASN A 49 26.65 30.08 29.43
C ASN A 49 25.59 30.49 28.35
N GLU A 50 25.85 31.55 27.59
CA GLU A 50 24.99 31.91 26.44
C GLU A 50 24.96 30.81 25.37
N ASP A 51 26.12 30.17 25.10
CA ASP A 51 26.19 29.03 24.19
C ASP A 51 25.40 27.83 24.72
N ALA A 52 25.55 27.55 26.03
CA ALA A 52 24.78 26.52 26.70
C ALA A 52 23.25 26.76 26.57
N GLU A 53 22.82 28.00 26.79
CA GLU A 53 21.41 28.36 26.61
C GLU A 53 20.93 28.25 25.15
N ARG A 54 21.78 28.57 24.16
CA ARG A 54 21.47 28.38 22.74
C ARG A 54 21.26 26.90 22.42
N HIS A 55 22.17 26.02 22.87
CA HIS A 55 22.04 24.58 22.71
C HIS A 55 20.80 24.03 23.40
N ARG A 56 20.45 24.53 24.59
CA ARG A 56 19.22 24.17 25.30
C ARG A 56 17.97 24.55 24.48
N LYS A 57 17.90 25.78 23.97
CA LYS A 57 16.75 26.25 23.16
C LYS A 57 16.60 25.41 21.91
N LEU A 58 17.70 25.16 21.20
CA LEU A 58 17.72 24.33 19.98
C LEU A 58 17.27 22.89 20.27
N ARG A 59 17.79 22.29 21.36
CA ARG A 59 17.33 20.97 21.83
C ARG A 59 15.82 20.94 22.11
N ASP A 60 15.29 21.97 22.78
CA ASP A 60 13.88 22.04 23.15
C ASP A 60 12.99 22.20 21.89
N GLU A 61 13.44 22.97 20.90
CA GLU A 61 12.79 23.10 19.60
C GLU A 61 12.79 21.77 18.83
N LEU A 62 13.94 21.08 18.74
CA LEU A 62 14.05 19.78 18.11
C LEU A 62 13.19 18.72 18.82
N ASN A 63 13.10 18.77 20.14
CA ASN A 63 12.19 17.91 20.90
C ASN A 63 10.72 18.17 20.59
N ASN A 64 10.33 19.42 20.36
CA ASN A 64 8.97 19.74 19.95
C ASN A 64 8.69 19.23 18.54
N GLN A 65 9.60 19.44 17.59
CA GLN A 65 9.50 18.88 16.24
C GLN A 65 9.42 17.34 16.27
N THR A 66 10.20 16.70 17.16
CA THR A 66 10.14 15.24 17.38
C THR A 66 8.74 14.79 17.82
N LYS A 67 8.08 15.54 18.72
CA LYS A 67 6.70 15.25 19.15
C LYS A 67 5.70 15.40 18.01
N GLU A 68 5.85 16.43 17.19
CA GLU A 68 4.99 16.68 16.02
C GLU A 68 5.13 15.56 14.98
N TRP A 69 6.37 15.17 14.63
CA TRP A 69 6.61 14.07 13.71
C TRP A 69 6.11 12.74 14.23
N LYS A 70 6.25 12.49 15.54
CA LYS A 70 5.66 11.32 16.20
C LYS A 70 4.14 11.31 16.05
N ALA A 71 3.48 12.41 16.38
CA ALA A 71 2.03 12.52 16.27
C ALA A 71 1.55 12.31 14.83
N LYS A 72 2.25 12.90 13.85
CA LYS A 72 1.95 12.71 12.43
C LYS A 72 2.09 11.25 12.00
N ARG A 73 3.20 10.59 12.38
CA ARG A 73 3.42 9.16 12.11
C ARG A 73 2.32 8.30 12.72
N ASP A 74 1.97 8.57 13.98
CA ASP A 74 0.96 7.77 14.69
C ASP A 74 -0.43 7.95 14.07
N ALA A 75 -0.78 9.17 13.63
CA ALA A 75 -2.02 9.45 12.90
C ALA A 75 -2.06 8.73 11.54
N LEU A 76 -0.97 8.76 10.76
CA LEU A 76 -0.86 8.04 9.48
C LEU A 76 -0.96 6.52 9.68
N ASN A 77 -0.31 5.99 10.71
CA ASN A 77 -0.40 4.56 11.04
C ASN A 77 -1.82 4.14 11.47
N ALA A 78 -2.57 5.01 12.15
CA ALA A 78 -3.98 4.76 12.46
C ALA A 78 -4.83 4.67 11.19
N GLN A 79 -4.66 5.61 10.24
CA GLN A 79 -5.35 5.57 8.94
C GLN A 79 -4.99 4.33 8.13
N VAL A 80 -3.70 3.92 8.14
CA VAL A 80 -3.27 2.68 7.48
C VAL A 80 -3.99 1.46 8.07
N ARG A 81 -4.15 1.40 9.40
CA ARG A 81 -4.89 0.29 10.03
C ARG A 81 -6.35 0.27 9.61
N GLU A 82 -7.02 1.41 9.62
CA GLU A 82 -8.41 1.52 9.16
C GLU A 82 -8.58 1.04 7.72
N LEU A 83 -7.69 1.46 6.80
CA LEU A 83 -7.72 1.02 5.41
C LEU A 83 -7.44 -0.49 5.24
N VAL A 84 -6.53 -1.04 6.04
CA VAL A 84 -6.24 -2.49 6.03
C VAL A 84 -7.43 -3.28 6.57
N ASP A 85 -8.12 -2.77 7.60
CA ASP A 85 -9.32 -3.40 8.14
C ASP A 85 -10.48 -3.36 7.13
N GLU A 86 -10.67 -2.24 6.41
CA GLU A 86 -11.64 -2.16 5.31
C GLU A 86 -11.29 -3.09 4.13
N ALA A 87 -10.01 -3.17 3.78
CA ALA A 87 -9.54 -4.15 2.79
C ALA A 87 -9.81 -5.60 3.24
N GLY A 88 -9.66 -5.88 4.53
CA GLY A 88 -10.00 -7.17 5.15
C GLY A 88 -11.47 -7.53 4.97
N LYS A 89 -12.38 -6.60 5.25
CA LYS A 89 -13.83 -6.79 5.02
C LYS A 89 -14.15 -7.05 3.55
N CYS A 90 -13.57 -6.27 2.64
CA CYS A 90 -13.75 -6.50 1.19
C CYS A 90 -13.21 -7.86 0.75
N ARG A 91 -12.13 -8.35 1.36
CA ARG A 91 -11.59 -9.69 1.11
C ARG A 91 -12.56 -10.77 1.55
N GLU A 92 -13.12 -10.67 2.76
CA GLU A 92 -14.11 -11.62 3.26
C GLU A 92 -15.38 -11.63 2.38
N GLU A 93 -15.85 -10.45 1.97
CA GLU A 93 -16.97 -10.33 1.04
C GLU A 93 -16.68 -11.01 -0.31
N ARG A 94 -15.51 -10.75 -0.90
CA ARG A 94 -15.06 -11.40 -2.14
C ARG A 94 -14.99 -12.92 -1.99
N ASP A 95 -14.43 -13.42 -0.88
CA ASP A 95 -14.27 -14.85 -0.65
C ASP A 95 -15.63 -15.54 -0.47
N SER A 96 -16.56 -14.90 0.24
CA SER A 96 -17.95 -15.32 0.37
C SER A 96 -18.67 -15.37 -0.99
N LEU A 97 -18.51 -14.35 -1.82
CA LEU A 97 -19.08 -14.30 -3.17
C LEU A 97 -18.46 -15.35 -4.08
N ASN A 98 -17.16 -15.59 -4.01
CA ASN A 98 -16.49 -16.65 -4.76
C ASN A 98 -16.98 -18.04 -4.35
N GLN A 99 -17.30 -18.23 -3.07
CA GLN A 99 -17.93 -19.48 -2.62
C GLN A 99 -19.30 -19.67 -3.26
N LYS A 100 -20.16 -18.63 -3.28
CA LYS A 100 -21.46 -18.65 -3.96
C LYS A 100 -21.30 -18.92 -5.46
N VAL A 101 -20.29 -18.32 -6.11
CA VAL A 101 -20.00 -18.61 -7.53
C VAL A 101 -19.71 -20.08 -7.75
N ARG A 102 -18.95 -20.75 -6.87
CA ARG A 102 -18.66 -22.19 -6.99
C ARG A 102 -19.93 -23.02 -6.84
N GLU A 103 -20.69 -22.79 -5.77
CA GLU A 103 -21.93 -23.50 -5.51
C GLU A 103 -22.95 -23.33 -6.65
N THR A 104 -23.11 -22.10 -7.15
CA THR A 104 -24.01 -21.80 -8.26
C THR A 104 -23.53 -22.41 -9.58
N LYS A 105 -22.22 -22.50 -9.81
CA LYS A 105 -21.64 -23.23 -10.96
C LYS A 105 -21.95 -24.72 -10.92
N GLU A 106 -21.83 -25.34 -9.76
CA GLU A 106 -22.18 -26.75 -9.57
C GLU A 106 -23.65 -26.98 -9.91
N LEU A 107 -24.56 -26.17 -9.38
CA LEU A 107 -26.00 -26.24 -9.71
C LEU A 107 -26.27 -26.02 -11.20
N ARG A 108 -25.62 -25.04 -11.83
CA ARG A 108 -25.72 -24.82 -13.28
C ARG A 108 -25.28 -26.06 -14.06
N ASP A 109 -24.17 -26.67 -13.66
CA ASP A 109 -23.63 -27.84 -14.35
C ASP A 109 -24.50 -29.06 -14.17
N GLU A 110 -25.13 -29.26 -13.00
CA GLU A 110 -26.16 -30.30 -12.79
C GLU A 110 -27.36 -30.08 -13.73
N TRP A 111 -27.86 -28.85 -13.86
CA TRP A 111 -28.96 -28.57 -14.77
C TRP A 111 -28.56 -28.73 -16.24
N ASN A 112 -27.33 -28.37 -16.61
CA ASN A 112 -26.81 -28.63 -17.96
C ASN A 112 -26.70 -30.13 -18.26
N GLN A 113 -26.33 -30.96 -17.28
CA GLN A 113 -26.34 -32.42 -17.42
C GLN A 113 -27.76 -32.95 -17.62
N LYS A 114 -28.76 -32.46 -16.85
CA LYS A 114 -30.16 -32.77 -17.05
C LYS A 114 -30.64 -32.39 -18.45
N VAL A 115 -30.27 -31.18 -18.93
CA VAL A 115 -30.58 -30.74 -20.31
C VAL A 115 -29.98 -31.68 -21.34
N THR A 116 -28.75 -32.15 -21.12
CA THR A 116 -28.09 -33.10 -22.03
C THR A 116 -28.81 -34.46 -22.03
N ALA A 117 -29.10 -35.01 -20.85
CA ALA A 117 -29.84 -36.28 -20.71
C ALA A 117 -31.23 -36.22 -21.34
N LEU A 118 -31.96 -35.13 -21.12
CA LEU A 118 -33.28 -34.95 -21.76
C LEU A 118 -33.20 -34.79 -23.29
N LYS A 119 -32.14 -34.19 -23.82
CA LYS A 119 -31.89 -34.14 -25.27
C LYS A 119 -31.57 -35.52 -25.83
N GLU A 120 -30.82 -36.34 -25.11
CA GLU A 120 -30.53 -37.75 -25.48
C GLU A 120 -31.81 -38.58 -25.49
N GLN A 121 -32.68 -38.44 -24.46
CA GLN A 121 -33.97 -39.09 -24.41
C GLN A 121 -34.90 -38.66 -25.57
N LEU A 122 -34.84 -37.43 -26.00
CA LEU A 122 -35.62 -36.92 -27.14
C LEU A 122 -35.01 -37.33 -28.50
N ALA A 123 -33.73 -37.73 -28.55
CA ALA A 123 -33.08 -38.05 -29.82
C ALA A 123 -33.73 -39.20 -30.59
N PRO A 124 -34.19 -40.33 -29.97
CA PRO A 124 -34.89 -41.43 -30.67
C PRO A 124 -36.16 -40.91 -31.37
N TYR A 125 -37.00 -40.18 -30.63
CA TYR A 125 -38.26 -39.63 -31.18
C TYR A 125 -38.04 -38.65 -32.31
N ARG A 126 -36.84 -38.07 -32.40
CA ARG A 126 -36.44 -37.19 -33.47
C ARG A 126 -35.90 -37.94 -34.69
N ASN A 127 -35.30 -39.15 -34.45
CA ASN A 127 -34.67 -39.97 -35.47
C ASN A 127 -35.61 -41.09 -36.01
N GLU A 128 -36.59 -41.59 -35.22
CA GLU A 128 -37.53 -42.65 -35.65
C GLU A 128 -38.39 -42.28 -36.90
N LYS A 129 -38.40 -40.97 -37.28
CA LYS A 129 -39.03 -40.50 -38.52
C LYS A 129 -38.05 -40.14 -39.63
N SER A 130 -36.76 -40.37 -39.45
CA SER A 130 -35.74 -40.20 -40.51
C SER A 130 -35.53 -41.41 -41.39
N ASP A 131 -36.22 -42.54 -41.11
CA ASP A 131 -36.10 -43.78 -41.91
C ASP A 131 -36.89 -43.73 -43.26
N GLU A 132 -37.70 -42.71 -43.52
CA GLU A 132 -38.09 -42.41 -44.88
C GLU A 132 -36.98 -41.56 -45.54
N LYS A 133 -36.14 -42.23 -46.31
CA LYS A 133 -35.05 -41.72 -47.09
C LYS A 133 -35.40 -40.34 -47.72
N ASN A 134 -34.76 -39.29 -47.26
CA ASN A 134 -34.73 -37.91 -47.75
C ASN A 134 -35.56 -36.85 -46.98
N GLU A 135 -35.95 -37.04 -45.76
CA GLU A 135 -36.64 -35.96 -45.04
C GLU A 135 -35.70 -35.01 -44.29
N VAL A 136 -35.69 -33.74 -44.71
CA VAL A 136 -34.91 -32.65 -44.11
C VAL A 136 -35.33 -32.42 -42.64
N PRO A 137 -34.44 -32.30 -41.69
CA PRO A 137 -34.78 -32.04 -40.26
C PRO A 137 -35.61 -30.79 -40.09
N VAL A 138 -36.60 -30.77 -39.16
CA VAL A 138 -37.49 -29.62 -38.88
C VAL A 138 -36.69 -28.32 -38.64
N LYS A 139 -35.53 -28.41 -38.00
CA LYS A 139 -34.63 -27.27 -37.78
C LYS A 139 -34.13 -26.68 -39.13
N GLN A 140 -33.86 -27.52 -40.08
CA GLN A 140 -33.38 -27.08 -41.38
C GLN A 140 -34.52 -26.53 -42.23
N LEU A 141 -35.73 -27.11 -42.12
CA LEU A 141 -36.95 -26.55 -42.74
C LEU A 141 -37.27 -25.16 -42.17
N LYS A 142 -37.19 -24.97 -40.85
CA LYS A 142 -37.37 -23.64 -40.23
C LYS A 142 -36.31 -22.63 -40.70
N LYS A 143 -35.06 -23.06 -40.87
CA LYS A 143 -34.03 -22.19 -41.41
C LYS A 143 -34.28 -21.82 -42.85
N GLN A 144 -34.69 -22.78 -43.69
CA GLN A 144 -35.06 -22.53 -45.08
C GLN A 144 -36.25 -21.59 -45.19
N LEU A 145 -37.27 -21.75 -44.32
CA LEU A 145 -38.41 -20.87 -44.25
C LEU A 145 -37.97 -19.42 -43.94
N GLN A 146 -37.13 -19.26 -42.91
CA GLN A 146 -36.59 -17.95 -42.52
C GLN A 146 -35.77 -17.31 -43.63
N ASP A 147 -34.94 -18.09 -44.34
CA ASP A 147 -34.12 -17.61 -45.45
C ASP A 147 -35.00 -17.15 -46.66
N LEU A 148 -36.11 -17.86 -46.91
CA LEU A 148 -37.09 -17.49 -47.96
C LEU A 148 -37.89 -16.25 -47.57
N GLU A 149 -38.37 -16.15 -46.35
CA GLU A 149 -39.04 -14.97 -45.80
C GLU A 149 -38.13 -13.74 -45.85
N TYR A 150 -36.86 -13.90 -45.46
CA TYR A 150 -35.85 -12.85 -45.55
C TYR A 150 -35.62 -12.42 -47.02
N THR A 151 -35.57 -13.39 -47.95
CA THR A 151 -35.41 -13.10 -49.38
C THR A 151 -36.60 -12.37 -49.96
N GLN A 152 -37.83 -12.73 -49.56
CA GLN A 152 -39.06 -12.03 -49.94
C GLN A 152 -39.07 -10.58 -49.43
N MET A 153 -38.61 -10.34 -48.19
CA MET A 153 -38.63 -9.01 -47.58
C MET A 153 -37.53 -8.07 -48.12
N THR A 154 -36.38 -8.61 -48.47
CA THR A 154 -35.22 -7.78 -48.77
C THR A 154 -34.87 -7.62 -50.24
N LYS A 155 -35.33 -8.53 -51.11
CA LYS A 155 -35.00 -8.46 -52.54
C LYS A 155 -36.20 -8.01 -53.39
N PRO A 156 -36.03 -7.05 -54.29
CA PRO A 156 -37.07 -6.73 -55.29
C PRO A 156 -37.21 -7.88 -56.28
N LEU A 157 -38.25 -8.66 -56.14
CA LEU A 157 -38.56 -9.84 -56.96
C LEU A 157 -39.57 -9.51 -58.01
N GLY A 158 -39.46 -10.10 -59.22
CA GLY A 158 -40.51 -10.03 -60.22
C GLY A 158 -41.69 -10.88 -59.79
N LYS A 159 -42.91 -10.51 -60.23
CA LYS A 159 -44.22 -11.08 -59.83
C LYS A 159 -44.27 -12.62 -59.89
N ASP A 160 -43.62 -13.24 -60.87
CA ASP A 160 -43.62 -14.70 -61.02
C ASP A 160 -42.71 -15.38 -59.93
N LYS A 161 -41.57 -14.80 -59.69
CA LYS A 161 -40.64 -15.31 -58.64
C LYS A 161 -41.20 -15.09 -57.24
N GLU A 162 -41.86 -14.00 -56.97
CA GLU A 162 -42.53 -13.71 -55.73
C GLU A 162 -43.64 -14.74 -55.41
N ASN A 163 -44.45 -15.06 -56.40
CA ASN A 163 -45.48 -16.10 -56.30
C ASN A 163 -44.89 -17.48 -56.06
N GLU A 164 -43.71 -17.79 -56.61
CA GLU A 164 -43.03 -19.06 -56.40
C GLU A 164 -42.51 -19.19 -55.01
N ILE A 165 -41.88 -18.11 -54.47
CA ILE A 165 -41.41 -18.05 -53.10
C ILE A 165 -42.55 -18.16 -52.08
N ILE A 166 -43.69 -17.49 -52.31
CA ILE A 166 -44.92 -17.58 -51.49
C ILE A 166 -45.39 -19.02 -51.41
N LYS A 167 -45.39 -19.73 -52.56
CA LYS A 167 -45.83 -21.15 -52.63
C LYS A 167 -44.85 -22.02 -51.86
N GLN A 168 -43.52 -21.78 -51.98
CA GLN A 168 -42.49 -22.53 -51.23
C GLN A 168 -42.58 -22.28 -49.72
N ILE A 169 -42.80 -21.06 -49.26
CA ILE A 169 -43.08 -20.69 -47.88
C ILE A 169 -44.28 -21.45 -47.35
N SER A 170 -45.43 -21.44 -48.13
CA SER A 170 -46.65 -22.13 -47.74
C SER A 170 -46.45 -23.65 -47.60
N ILE A 171 -45.71 -24.27 -48.52
CA ILE A 171 -45.43 -25.71 -48.48
C ILE A 171 -44.55 -26.05 -47.27
N LEU A 172 -43.47 -25.29 -47.04
CA LEU A 172 -42.57 -25.47 -45.89
C LEU A 172 -43.30 -25.25 -44.57
N ALA A 173 -44.15 -24.22 -44.47
CA ALA A 173 -44.95 -23.94 -43.28
C ALA A 173 -45.90 -25.12 -42.95
N LYS A 174 -46.56 -25.68 -43.94
CA LYS A 174 -47.44 -26.86 -43.79
C LYS A 174 -46.62 -28.09 -43.32
N GLN A 175 -45.49 -28.35 -43.96
CA GLN A 175 -44.61 -29.47 -43.55
C GLN A 175 -44.12 -29.33 -42.11
N ILE A 176 -43.78 -28.11 -41.70
CA ILE A 176 -43.36 -27.84 -40.31
C ILE A 176 -44.54 -28.08 -39.36
N GLU A 177 -45.76 -27.55 -39.70
CA GLU A 177 -46.97 -27.68 -38.91
C GLU A 177 -47.40 -29.17 -38.76
N GLU A 178 -47.39 -29.93 -39.83
CA GLU A 178 -47.71 -31.37 -39.79
C GLU A 178 -46.75 -32.13 -38.90
N ARG A 179 -45.47 -31.85 -38.99
CA ARG A 179 -44.44 -32.50 -38.12
C ARG A 179 -44.54 -32.07 -36.66
N GLU A 180 -44.85 -30.80 -36.40
CA GLU A 180 -45.09 -30.32 -35.05
C GLU A 180 -46.34 -30.94 -34.43
N LYS A 181 -47.45 -31.13 -35.18
CA LYS A 181 -48.65 -31.84 -34.73
C LYS A 181 -48.37 -33.30 -34.34
N ILE A 182 -47.50 -33.98 -35.06
CA ILE A 182 -47.13 -35.36 -34.73
C ILE A 182 -46.34 -35.42 -33.43
N TYR A 183 -45.48 -34.43 -33.12
CA TYR A 183 -44.81 -34.31 -31.82
C TYR A 183 -45.78 -33.93 -30.69
N GLU A 184 -46.82 -33.14 -30.95
CA GLU A 184 -47.82 -32.74 -29.97
C GLU A 184 -48.80 -33.88 -29.60
N GLN A 185 -49.01 -34.86 -30.49
CA GLN A 185 -49.89 -35.99 -30.25
C GLN A 185 -49.31 -37.07 -29.33
N ASN A 186 -47.98 -37.07 -29.12
CA ASN A 186 -47.32 -37.99 -28.19
C ASN A 186 -47.13 -37.30 -26.85
N ASP A 187 -47.95 -37.61 -25.84
CA ASP A 187 -47.92 -36.99 -24.51
C ASP A 187 -46.58 -37.17 -23.81
N GLU A 188 -45.86 -38.26 -24.07
CA GLU A 188 -44.52 -38.50 -23.52
C GLU A 188 -43.51 -37.51 -24.09
N VAL A 189 -43.50 -37.29 -25.41
CA VAL A 189 -42.62 -36.31 -26.07
C VAL A 189 -42.94 -34.90 -25.61
N LYS A 190 -44.23 -34.57 -25.44
CA LYS A 190 -44.66 -33.27 -24.94
C LYS A 190 -44.14 -33.01 -23.53
N ASN A 191 -44.26 -34.01 -22.65
CA ASN A 191 -43.71 -33.91 -21.29
C ASN A 191 -42.16 -33.74 -21.27
N LEU A 192 -41.45 -34.51 -22.10
CA LEU A 192 -40.00 -34.40 -22.22
C LEU A 192 -39.55 -33.03 -22.76
N VAL A 193 -40.29 -32.48 -23.74
CA VAL A 193 -40.04 -31.14 -24.29
C VAL A 193 -40.29 -30.06 -23.23
N GLN A 194 -41.35 -30.21 -22.42
CA GLN A 194 -41.62 -29.27 -21.32
C GLN A 194 -40.53 -29.34 -20.28
N GLN A 195 -40.13 -30.54 -19.82
CA GLN A 195 -39.01 -30.73 -18.87
C GLN A 195 -37.70 -30.13 -19.42
N LEU A 196 -37.45 -30.29 -20.73
CA LEU A 196 -36.26 -29.69 -21.37
C LEU A 196 -36.31 -28.16 -21.35
N ARG A 197 -37.47 -27.56 -21.56
CA ARG A 197 -37.66 -26.09 -21.47
C ARG A 197 -37.40 -25.60 -20.04
N ASP A 198 -38.00 -26.29 -19.07
CA ASP A 198 -37.84 -25.94 -17.65
C ASP A 198 -36.41 -26.12 -17.18
N ALA A 199 -35.75 -27.20 -17.56
CA ALA A 199 -34.35 -27.43 -17.25
C ALA A 199 -33.41 -26.37 -17.87
N LYS A 200 -33.69 -25.95 -19.13
CA LYS A 200 -32.94 -24.85 -19.76
C LYS A 200 -33.17 -23.52 -19.05
N ALA A 201 -34.40 -23.21 -18.69
CA ALA A 201 -34.76 -21.99 -17.99
C ALA A 201 -34.01 -21.93 -16.62
N GLN A 202 -33.98 -23.05 -15.89
CA GLN A 202 -33.24 -23.14 -14.64
C GLN A 202 -31.72 -22.99 -14.86
N ALA A 203 -31.14 -23.64 -15.85
CA ALA A 203 -29.73 -23.49 -16.19
C ALA A 203 -29.37 -22.04 -16.55
N GLU A 204 -30.26 -21.33 -17.24
CA GLU A 204 -30.06 -19.92 -17.59
C GLU A 204 -30.13 -18.99 -16.37
N VAL A 205 -31.06 -19.26 -15.43
CA VAL A 205 -31.15 -18.54 -14.14
C VAL A 205 -29.84 -18.67 -13.39
N TYR A 206 -29.33 -19.90 -13.24
CA TYR A 206 -28.05 -20.13 -12.55
C TYR A 206 -26.88 -19.52 -13.32
N HIS A 207 -26.88 -19.53 -14.65
CA HIS A 207 -25.87 -18.85 -15.45
C HIS A 207 -25.83 -17.34 -15.15
N HIS A 208 -27.01 -16.72 -15.09
CA HIS A 208 -27.12 -15.31 -14.74
C HIS A 208 -26.64 -15.00 -13.31
N GLN A 209 -27.02 -15.86 -12.34
CA GLN A 209 -26.56 -15.72 -10.96
C GLN A 209 -25.03 -15.85 -10.82
N VAL A 210 -24.42 -16.78 -11.57
CA VAL A 210 -22.94 -16.91 -11.61
C VAL A 210 -22.30 -15.62 -12.10
N SER A 211 -22.83 -15.02 -13.16
CA SER A 211 -22.32 -13.74 -13.68
C SER A 211 -22.47 -12.61 -12.67
N GLU A 212 -23.65 -12.52 -12.05
CA GLU A 212 -23.91 -11.50 -11.02
C GLU A 212 -22.98 -11.61 -9.80
N PHE A 213 -22.79 -12.84 -9.28
CA PHE A 213 -21.89 -13.05 -8.16
C PHE A 213 -20.42 -12.82 -8.55
N ALA A 214 -20.03 -13.18 -9.77
CA ALA A 214 -18.68 -12.94 -10.27
C ALA A 214 -18.39 -11.43 -10.42
N GLU A 215 -19.34 -10.65 -10.94
CA GLU A 215 -19.22 -9.20 -11.04
C GLU A 215 -19.12 -8.54 -9.67
N LYS A 216 -19.96 -8.97 -8.71
CA LYS A 216 -19.87 -8.48 -7.32
C LYS A 216 -18.54 -8.86 -6.65
N ALA A 217 -18.05 -10.07 -6.88
CA ALA A 217 -16.76 -10.51 -6.35
C ALA A 217 -15.60 -9.71 -6.96
N GLN A 218 -15.67 -9.40 -8.26
CA GLN A 218 -14.69 -8.54 -8.92
C GLN A 218 -14.74 -7.12 -8.35
N ALA A 219 -15.90 -6.54 -8.16
CA ALA A 219 -16.06 -5.21 -7.57
C ALA A 219 -15.52 -5.13 -6.13
N ALA A 220 -15.72 -6.19 -5.33
CA ALA A 220 -15.13 -6.28 -3.99
C ALA A 220 -13.61 -6.42 -4.04
N HIS A 221 -13.07 -7.18 -5.01
CA HIS A 221 -11.64 -7.29 -5.26
C HIS A 221 -10.99 -5.95 -5.64
N ASP A 222 -11.63 -5.21 -6.54
CA ASP A 222 -11.12 -3.91 -6.99
C ASP A 222 -11.11 -2.88 -5.86
N LYS A 223 -12.15 -2.87 -5.01
CA LYS A 223 -12.17 -2.06 -3.78
C LYS A 223 -11.04 -2.44 -2.83
N MET A 224 -10.82 -3.74 -2.61
CA MET A 224 -9.75 -4.25 -1.76
C MET A 224 -8.38 -3.77 -2.25
N ILE A 225 -8.11 -3.85 -3.56
CA ILE A 225 -6.87 -3.35 -4.17
C ILE A 225 -6.74 -1.85 -3.94
N GLY A 226 -7.81 -1.08 -4.17
CA GLY A 226 -7.81 0.37 -3.96
C GLY A 226 -7.47 0.76 -2.52
N PHE A 227 -7.97 0.03 -1.52
CA PHE A 227 -7.63 0.25 -0.11
C PHE A 227 -6.16 -0.09 0.19
N TYR A 228 -5.62 -1.19 -0.35
CA TYR A 228 -4.20 -1.52 -0.18
C TYR A 228 -3.28 -0.50 -0.84
N GLU A 229 -3.60 -0.02 -2.03
CA GLU A 229 -2.83 1.04 -2.68
C GLU A 229 -2.82 2.35 -1.87
N GLN A 230 -3.95 2.72 -1.29
CA GLN A 230 -4.03 3.88 -0.40
C GLN A 230 -3.22 3.65 0.87
N ALA A 231 -3.34 2.48 1.49
CA ALA A 231 -2.58 2.10 2.67
C ALA A 231 -1.07 2.14 2.41
N ASP A 232 -0.60 1.66 1.25
CA ASP A 232 0.81 1.69 0.88
C ASP A 232 1.35 3.11 0.65
N ARG A 233 0.52 4.03 0.12
CA ARG A 233 0.89 5.45 0.03
C ARG A 233 1.06 6.07 1.40
N LEU A 234 0.10 5.85 2.30
CA LEU A 234 0.17 6.36 3.68
C LEU A 234 1.31 5.73 4.48
N ARG A 235 1.65 4.46 4.24
CA ARG A 235 2.83 3.81 4.84
C ARG A 235 4.11 4.52 4.45
N LYS A 236 4.30 4.85 3.18
CA LYS A 236 5.47 5.60 2.71
C LYS A 236 5.55 6.98 3.37
N GLU A 237 4.42 7.64 3.56
CA GLU A 237 4.37 8.92 4.29
C GLU A 237 4.68 8.73 5.78
N ALA A 238 4.19 7.67 6.40
CA ALA A 238 4.50 7.33 7.79
C ALA A 238 5.98 6.98 7.97
N ASP A 239 6.58 6.26 7.03
CA ASP A 239 8.01 5.94 7.03
C ASP A 239 8.86 7.22 6.86
N ALA A 240 8.45 8.14 6.02
CA ALA A 240 9.10 9.45 5.88
C ALA A 240 8.98 10.28 7.19
N ALA A 241 7.82 10.26 7.84
CA ALA A 241 7.62 10.90 9.13
C ALA A 241 8.47 10.24 10.23
N GLN A 242 8.60 8.91 10.20
CA GLN A 242 9.49 8.15 11.10
C GLN A 242 10.96 8.53 10.88
N ALA A 243 11.42 8.67 9.65
CA ALA A 243 12.78 9.11 9.35
C ALA A 243 13.04 10.50 9.93
N LYS A 244 12.13 11.45 9.74
CA LYS A 244 12.19 12.79 10.32
C LYS A 244 12.17 12.77 11.85
N PHE A 245 11.35 11.94 12.45
CA PHE A 245 11.35 11.74 13.90
C PHE A 245 12.71 11.29 14.42
N VAL A 246 13.34 10.32 13.75
CA VAL A 246 14.67 9.82 14.16
C VAL A 246 15.75 10.88 13.99
N GLU A 247 15.73 11.61 12.86
CA GLU A 247 16.66 12.70 12.56
C GLU A 247 16.57 13.81 13.64
N CYS A 248 15.37 14.30 13.91
CA CYS A 248 15.16 15.34 14.95
C CYS A 248 15.56 14.86 16.34
N LYS A 249 15.29 13.59 16.67
CA LYS A 249 15.68 13.02 17.95
C LYS A 249 17.19 12.94 18.10
N GLN A 250 17.89 12.44 17.07
CA GLN A 250 19.36 12.36 17.09
C GLN A 250 19.98 13.76 17.20
N ALA A 251 19.48 14.73 16.45
CA ALA A 251 19.93 16.11 16.55
C ALA A 251 19.67 16.71 17.95
N ALA A 252 18.52 16.42 18.56
CA ALA A 252 18.22 16.87 19.92
C ALA A 252 19.16 16.24 20.96
N ASP A 253 19.50 14.96 20.80
CA ASP A 253 20.44 14.25 21.67
C ASP A 253 21.88 14.80 21.54
N GLU A 254 22.29 15.20 20.34
CA GLU A 254 23.58 15.87 20.10
C GLU A 254 23.63 17.26 20.76
N GLU A 255 22.59 18.06 20.55
CA GLU A 255 22.50 19.38 21.20
C GLU A 255 22.43 19.28 22.73
N HIS A 256 21.81 18.22 23.25
CA HIS A 256 21.80 17.93 24.67
C HIS A 256 23.23 17.62 25.21
N LYS A 257 24.00 16.85 24.46
CA LYS A 257 25.41 16.56 24.81
C LYS A 257 26.23 17.85 24.87
N LYS A 258 26.13 18.68 23.81
CA LYS A 258 26.83 19.97 23.77
C LYS A 258 26.42 20.86 24.93
N HIS A 259 25.11 20.95 25.23
CA HIS A 259 24.64 21.70 26.40
C HIS A 259 25.24 21.22 27.69
N ILE A 260 25.31 19.89 27.94
CA ILE A 260 25.93 19.30 29.15
C ILE A 260 27.41 19.61 29.20
N GLU A 261 28.14 19.57 28.11
CA GLU A 261 29.56 19.89 28.03
C GLU A 261 29.81 21.36 28.40
N GLN A 262 28.99 22.28 27.83
CA GLN A 262 29.11 23.70 28.16
C GLN A 262 28.77 23.98 29.63
N ILE A 263 27.74 23.37 30.18
CA ILE A 263 27.41 23.51 31.62
C ILE A 263 28.53 22.99 32.52
N LYS A 264 29.18 21.90 32.15
CA LYS A 264 30.36 21.41 32.91
C LYS A 264 31.49 22.43 32.87
N SER A 265 31.78 23.00 31.70
CA SER A 265 32.79 24.05 31.55
C SER A 265 32.45 25.30 32.39
N VAL A 266 31.19 25.73 32.42
CA VAL A 266 30.72 26.82 33.29
C VAL A 266 30.98 26.49 34.77
N HIS A 267 30.64 25.27 35.22
CA HIS A 267 30.89 24.85 36.62
C HIS A 267 32.37 24.79 36.97
N GLU A 268 33.23 24.41 36.02
CA GLU A 268 34.68 24.42 36.21
C GLU A 268 35.20 25.86 36.36
N MET A 269 34.78 26.76 35.47
CA MET A 269 35.11 28.20 35.56
C MET A 269 34.63 28.84 36.86
N ASP A 270 33.42 28.49 37.34
CA ASP A 270 32.90 28.96 38.64
C ASP A 270 33.73 28.46 39.81
N ARG A 271 34.25 27.22 39.79
CA ARG A 271 35.14 26.69 40.82
C ARG A 271 36.47 27.42 40.82
N ASP A 272 37.02 27.65 39.61
CA ASP A 272 38.27 28.37 39.45
C ASP A 272 38.16 29.82 39.94
N ALA A 273 37.10 30.55 39.48
CA ALA A 273 36.81 31.88 39.95
C ALA A 273 36.65 31.94 41.49
N SER A 274 35.94 30.97 42.06
CA SER A 274 35.79 30.86 43.54
C SER A 274 37.13 30.63 44.24
N SER A 275 37.99 29.76 43.69
CA SER A 275 39.34 29.48 44.24
C SER A 275 40.20 30.72 44.18
N PHE A 276 40.17 31.49 43.07
CA PHE A 276 40.90 32.77 42.95
C PHE A 276 40.38 33.82 43.93
N ARG A 277 39.06 33.97 44.10
CA ARG A 277 38.46 34.87 45.08
C ARG A 277 38.87 34.54 46.51
N ASN A 278 38.90 33.24 46.87
CA ASN A 278 39.30 32.78 48.17
C ASN A 278 40.81 33.02 48.45
N LYS A 279 41.66 32.77 47.45
CA LYS A 279 43.11 33.11 47.53
C LYS A 279 43.30 34.60 47.73
N LYS A 280 42.61 35.46 46.93
CA LYS A 280 42.65 36.93 47.06
C LYS A 280 42.25 37.40 48.45
N ASN A 281 41.16 36.87 48.98
CA ASN A 281 40.64 37.19 50.32
C ASN A 281 41.61 36.74 51.42
N SER A 282 42.29 35.58 51.32
CA SER A 282 43.28 35.09 52.28
C SER A 282 44.53 35.93 52.29
N VAL A 283 44.95 36.40 51.09
CA VAL A 283 46.13 37.33 50.98
C VAL A 283 45.78 38.69 51.58
N ARG A 284 44.60 39.21 51.30
CA ARG A 284 44.13 40.53 51.86
C ARG A 284 44.01 40.47 53.38
N LYS A 285 43.57 39.36 53.96
CA LYS A 285 43.45 39.15 55.38
C LYS A 285 44.84 39.09 56.02
N LYS A 286 45.81 38.37 55.44
CA LYS A 286 47.23 38.28 55.94
C LYS A 286 47.90 39.64 55.89
N LYS A 287 47.58 40.49 54.86
CA LYS A 287 48.14 41.83 54.75
C LYS A 287 47.59 42.80 55.81
N SER A 288 46.29 42.75 56.11
CA SER A 288 45.61 43.52 57.14
C SER A 288 46.12 43.13 58.56
N ASP A 289 46.42 41.84 58.78
CA ASP A 289 46.94 41.34 60.05
C ASP A 289 48.44 41.69 60.24
N SER A 290 49.17 41.96 59.14
CA SER A 290 50.60 42.43 59.21
C SER A 290 50.76 43.95 59.34
N GLU A 291 49.76 44.76 58.90
CA GLU A 291 49.77 46.23 59.03
C GLU A 291 49.18 46.73 60.36
N GLY A 292 48.54 45.81 61.10
CA GLY A 292 48.01 46.11 62.46
C GLY A 292 48.86 45.75 63.63
N LYS A 293 50.10 45.32 63.40
CA LYS A 293 51.14 45.09 64.41
C LYS A 293 52.24 46.16 64.31
#